data_30fc1a5f178615a8d27feb0ac022e3a0
#
_entry.id   30fc1a5f178615a8d27feb0ac022e3a0
#
_cell.length_a   1.000
_cell.length_b   1.000
_cell.length_c   1.000
_cell.angle_alpha   90.00
_cell.angle_beta   90.00
_cell.angle_gamma   90.00
#
_symmetry.space_group_name_H-M   'P 1'
#
loop_
_entity.id
_entity.type
_entity.pdbx_description
1 polymer ?
#
loop_
_entity_poly.entity_id
_entity_poly.type
_entity_poly.pdbx_seq_one_letter_code
_entity_poly.pdbx_strand_id
1 'polypeptide(L)'
;MFLFVGYQLWGTGIQEAQSQNRLESSFKNLLVESSVEKPVAGVPSTIREPIFVDRGDGVFLIQMPTIDVTKYVVAGVETADLKKGPGHYPSTPLPGELGNSAIAGHRTTYGEPFRHLDNLEIGDPIIITDLFNRTFTYTVTAQQIVEPSDTWVTATTDPNKATLTLTTCDPEFSAKRRLIISAEMDVEISEIAASPAATYTRSSPPEPSTDNPSPTTEPAIKNPAPQPTFEQESDTLSQGWFSDLAAIPHTAMWSLAELLVLCGAWQVAKKFRNRLIGVAVGFAPFFVVLYFVFENINRLLPPNF
;
A
#
# COMPACT_ATOMS: atom_id res chain seq x y z
N MET A 1 -13.74 -23.25 5.79
CA MET A 1 -14.15 -21.88 6.11
C MET A 1 -13.37 -21.29 7.29
N PHE A 2 -13.42 -21.86 8.50
CA PHE A 2 -12.71 -21.31 9.69
C PHE A 2 -11.20 -21.14 9.51
N LEU A 3 -10.50 -22.07 8.84
CA LEU A 3 -9.07 -21.97 8.59
C LEU A 3 -8.72 -20.81 7.64
N PHE A 4 -9.57 -20.53 6.66
CA PHE A 4 -9.39 -19.40 5.75
C PHE A 4 -9.60 -18.06 6.46
N VAL A 5 -10.61 -17.96 7.33
CA VAL A 5 -10.81 -16.79 8.19
C VAL A 5 -9.59 -16.57 9.10
N GLY A 6 -9.07 -17.65 9.70
CA GLY A 6 -7.83 -17.60 10.48
C GLY A 6 -6.62 -17.12 9.65
N TYR A 7 -6.51 -17.56 8.40
CA TYR A 7 -5.49 -17.07 7.48
C TYR A 7 -5.66 -15.58 7.18
N GLN A 8 -6.88 -15.11 6.91
CA GLN A 8 -7.16 -13.71 6.63
C GLN A 8 -6.83 -12.78 7.79
N LEU A 9 -7.11 -13.22 9.02
CA LEU A 9 -6.90 -12.39 10.22
C LEU A 9 -5.45 -12.42 10.72
N TRP A 10 -4.76 -13.56 10.63
CA TRP A 10 -3.41 -13.72 11.19
C TRP A 10 -2.33 -13.95 10.14
N GLY A 11 -2.62 -14.71 9.07
CA GLY A 11 -1.64 -15.01 8.02
C GLY A 11 -1.24 -13.77 7.24
N THR A 12 -2.22 -12.92 6.89
CA THR A 12 -1.97 -11.64 6.18
C THR A 12 -1.21 -10.65 7.06
N GLY A 13 -1.44 -10.66 8.39
CA GLY A 13 -0.71 -9.84 9.35
C GLY A 13 0.78 -10.21 9.45
N ILE A 14 1.13 -11.50 9.36
CA ILE A 14 2.54 -11.94 9.32
C ILE A 14 3.23 -11.42 8.06
N GLN A 15 2.55 -11.48 6.91
CA GLN A 15 3.07 -10.99 5.64
C GLN A 15 3.31 -9.47 5.68
N GLU A 16 2.36 -8.72 6.23
CA GLU A 16 2.49 -7.27 6.42
C GLU A 16 3.65 -6.95 7.35
N ALA A 17 3.76 -7.61 8.52
CA ALA A 17 4.84 -7.37 9.47
C ALA A 17 6.24 -7.61 8.85
N GLN A 18 6.39 -8.64 8.02
CA GLN A 18 7.64 -8.86 7.27
C GLN A 18 7.90 -7.76 6.25
N SER A 19 6.85 -7.25 5.61
CA SER A 19 6.96 -6.14 4.67
C SER A 19 7.32 -4.84 5.38
N GLN A 20 6.71 -4.54 6.53
CA GLN A 20 7.05 -3.38 7.35
C GLN A 20 8.52 -3.37 7.79
N ASN A 21 9.08 -4.52 8.17
CA ASN A 21 10.51 -4.63 8.49
C ASN A 21 11.42 -4.32 7.27
N ARG A 22 10.99 -4.68 6.05
CA ARG A 22 11.73 -4.35 4.82
C ARG A 22 11.60 -2.87 4.50
N LEU A 23 10.39 -2.31 4.62
CA LEU A 23 10.12 -0.88 4.41
C LEU A 23 10.91 -0.02 5.41
N GLU A 24 10.98 -0.43 6.67
CA GLU A 24 11.83 0.21 7.68
C GLU A 24 13.29 0.24 7.24
N SER A 25 13.80 -0.90 6.78
CA SER A 25 15.19 -1.02 6.34
C SER A 25 15.47 -0.14 5.12
N SER A 26 14.58 -0.17 4.11
CA SER A 26 14.66 0.68 2.92
C SER A 26 14.60 2.17 3.28
N PHE A 27 13.63 2.57 4.08
CA PHE A 27 13.46 3.94 4.54
C PHE A 27 14.70 4.46 5.30
N LYS A 28 15.25 3.67 6.22
CA LYS A 28 16.47 4.02 6.96
C LYS A 28 17.69 4.17 6.05
N ASN A 29 17.83 3.34 5.03
CA ASN A 29 18.92 3.44 4.05
C ASN A 29 18.81 4.75 3.25
N LEU A 30 17.60 5.10 2.79
CA LEU A 30 17.35 6.36 2.08
C LEU A 30 17.57 7.58 2.98
N LEU A 31 17.21 7.51 4.26
CA LEU A 31 17.53 8.56 5.25
C LEU A 31 19.03 8.79 5.40
N VAL A 32 19.84 7.71 5.42
CA VAL A 32 21.31 7.81 5.50
C VAL A 32 21.85 8.44 4.24
N GLU A 33 21.40 8.02 3.07
CA GLU A 33 21.79 8.58 1.77
C GLU A 33 21.49 10.06 1.69
N SER A 34 20.29 10.49 2.08
CA SER A 34 19.89 11.89 2.12
C SER A 34 20.71 12.76 3.07
N SER A 35 21.26 12.14 4.13
CA SER A 35 22.09 12.84 5.12
C SER A 35 23.53 13.08 4.64
N VAL A 36 23.99 12.33 3.65
CA VAL A 36 25.36 12.38 3.09
C VAL A 36 25.47 13.37 1.93
N GLU A 37 24.35 13.79 1.33
CA GLU A 37 24.37 14.76 0.24
C GLU A 37 24.96 16.09 0.71
N LYS A 38 26.10 16.47 0.11
CA LYS A 38 26.77 17.73 0.39
C LYS A 38 25.91 18.90 -0.08
N PRO A 39 25.81 19.99 0.70
CA PRO A 39 25.13 21.20 0.27
C PRO A 39 25.74 21.70 -1.07
N VAL A 40 24.89 21.86 -2.07
CA VAL A 40 25.30 22.45 -3.34
C VAL A 40 25.57 23.92 -3.08
N ALA A 41 26.79 24.41 -3.43
CA ALA A 41 27.19 25.79 -3.21
C ALA A 41 26.24 26.75 -3.96
N GLY A 42 25.58 27.64 -3.22
CA GLY A 42 24.68 28.67 -3.77
C GLY A 42 23.18 28.31 -3.73
N VAL A 43 22.79 27.09 -3.28
CA VAL A 43 21.40 26.73 -3.04
C VAL A 43 21.11 26.84 -1.54
N PRO A 44 19.99 27.47 -1.12
CA PRO A 44 19.58 27.46 0.28
C PRO A 44 19.53 26.02 0.81
N SER A 45 20.06 25.79 2.00
CA SER A 45 20.11 24.45 2.64
C SER A 45 18.73 23.80 2.86
N THR A 46 17.67 24.56 2.65
CA THR A 46 16.27 24.11 2.75
C THR A 46 15.73 23.47 1.45
N ILE A 47 16.40 23.69 0.30
CA ILE A 47 15.99 23.11 -0.99
C ILE A 47 16.92 21.93 -1.26
N ARG A 48 16.34 20.72 -1.28
CA ARG A 48 17.04 19.47 -1.60
C ARG A 48 16.43 18.85 -2.84
N GLU A 49 17.24 18.13 -3.61
CA GLU A 49 16.74 17.31 -4.71
C GLU A 49 15.90 16.15 -4.13
N PRO A 50 14.76 15.85 -4.75
CA PRO A 50 13.91 14.75 -4.27
C PRO A 50 14.60 13.40 -4.50
N ILE A 51 14.44 12.49 -3.54
CA ILE A 51 14.92 11.11 -3.65
C ILE A 51 13.98 10.33 -4.59
N PHE A 52 14.56 9.59 -5.54
CA PHE A 52 13.76 8.70 -6.39
C PHE A 52 13.36 7.46 -5.59
N VAL A 53 12.05 7.23 -5.48
CA VAL A 53 11.47 6.10 -4.76
C VAL A 53 10.71 5.22 -5.74
N ASP A 54 11.03 3.93 -5.73
CA ASP A 54 10.31 2.97 -6.54
C ASP A 54 8.93 2.68 -5.95
N ARG A 55 7.98 2.35 -6.82
CA ARG A 55 6.65 1.96 -6.40
C ARG A 55 6.71 0.75 -5.48
N GLY A 56 6.01 0.82 -4.35
CA GLY A 56 6.01 -0.23 -3.35
C GLY A 56 7.16 -0.18 -2.34
N ASP A 57 8.04 0.83 -2.41
CA ASP A 57 9.05 1.12 -1.39
C ASP A 57 8.55 2.11 -0.35
N GLY A 58 9.24 2.15 0.81
CA GLY A 58 8.86 3.01 1.93
C GLY A 58 9.20 4.48 1.66
N VAL A 59 8.22 5.36 1.83
CA VAL A 59 8.36 6.80 1.54
C VAL A 59 8.16 7.70 2.75
N PHE A 60 7.35 7.27 3.73
CA PHE A 60 7.07 8.00 4.97
C PHE A 60 6.96 7.05 6.15
N LEU A 61 7.13 7.58 7.35
CA LEU A 61 6.66 6.99 8.60
C LEU A 61 5.42 7.76 9.05
N ILE A 62 4.29 7.07 9.27
CA ILE A 62 3.08 7.65 9.87
C ILE A 62 2.91 7.15 11.30
N GLN A 63 2.57 8.07 12.20
CA GLN A 63 2.29 7.78 13.60
C GLN A 63 0.96 8.44 14.00
N MET A 64 0.09 7.67 14.63
CA MET A 64 -1.19 8.13 15.18
C MET A 64 -1.26 7.67 16.64
N PRO A 65 -0.73 8.47 17.59
CA PRO A 65 -0.57 8.05 18.99
C PRO A 65 -1.89 7.68 19.67
N THR A 66 -2.97 8.38 19.36
CA THR A 66 -4.31 8.13 19.95
C THR A 66 -4.80 6.70 19.72
N ILE A 67 -4.43 6.08 18.60
CA ILE A 67 -4.86 4.73 18.22
C ILE A 67 -3.69 3.73 18.14
N ASP A 68 -2.53 4.08 18.69
CA ASP A 68 -1.31 3.25 18.77
C ASP A 68 -0.85 2.70 17.40
N VAL A 69 -0.88 3.53 16.37
CA VAL A 69 -0.42 3.15 15.02
C VAL A 69 0.92 3.80 14.72
N THR A 70 1.89 2.97 14.35
CA THR A 70 3.19 3.38 13.79
C THR A 70 3.50 2.47 12.60
N LYS A 71 3.49 3.03 11.38
CA LYS A 71 3.65 2.26 10.12
C LYS A 71 4.48 3.01 9.10
N TYR A 72 5.29 2.27 8.33
CA TYR A 72 5.92 2.79 7.12
C TYR A 72 4.90 2.79 5.97
N VAL A 73 4.77 3.93 5.32
CA VAL A 73 3.87 4.16 4.18
C VAL A 73 4.63 3.85 2.89
N VAL A 74 3.99 3.10 1.99
CA VAL A 74 4.58 2.75 0.69
C VAL A 74 4.24 3.79 -0.38
N ALA A 75 5.09 3.92 -1.39
CA ALA A 75 4.80 4.66 -2.60
C ALA A 75 3.83 3.88 -3.48
N GLY A 76 2.57 4.31 -3.58
CA GLY A 76 1.52 3.66 -4.36
C GLY A 76 0.38 3.08 -3.53
N VAL A 77 -0.74 2.84 -4.21
CA VAL A 77 -1.99 2.33 -3.61
C VAL A 77 -2.54 1.11 -4.37
N GLU A 78 -1.72 0.46 -5.20
CA GLU A 78 -2.15 -0.80 -5.82
C GLU A 78 -2.31 -1.91 -4.79
N THR A 79 -3.05 -2.95 -5.13
CA THR A 79 -3.27 -4.09 -4.25
C THR A 79 -1.96 -4.67 -3.70
N ALA A 80 -0.91 -4.73 -4.52
CA ALA A 80 0.41 -5.22 -4.12
C ALA A 80 1.11 -4.29 -3.11
N ASP A 81 0.86 -2.98 -3.20
CA ASP A 81 1.42 -1.97 -2.31
C ASP A 81 0.71 -1.99 -0.95
N LEU A 82 -0.63 -1.96 -0.96
CA LEU A 82 -1.45 -1.96 0.25
C LEU A 82 -1.30 -3.24 1.09
N LYS A 83 -0.89 -4.36 0.51
CA LYS A 83 -0.52 -5.58 1.25
C LYS A 83 0.73 -5.42 2.10
N LYS A 84 1.55 -4.41 1.84
CA LYS A 84 2.78 -4.13 2.59
C LYS A 84 2.56 -3.17 3.75
N GLY A 85 1.52 -2.33 3.68
CA GLY A 85 1.17 -1.31 4.67
C GLY A 85 0.30 -0.22 4.08
N PRO A 86 0.11 0.92 4.78
CA PRO A 86 -0.54 2.08 4.21
C PRO A 86 0.19 2.56 2.96
N GLY A 87 -0.55 3.05 1.96
CA GLY A 87 0.00 3.51 0.68
C GLY A 87 -0.36 4.96 0.39
N HIS A 88 0.59 5.73 -0.13
CA HIS A 88 0.38 7.10 -0.57
C HIS A 88 -0.09 7.13 -2.02
N TYR A 89 -1.12 7.92 -2.31
CA TYR A 89 -1.60 8.15 -3.68
C TYR A 89 -0.60 8.98 -4.48
N PRO A 90 0.06 8.43 -5.51
CA PRO A 90 1.09 9.12 -6.29
C PRO A 90 0.58 10.37 -7.02
N SER A 91 -0.73 10.48 -7.23
CA SER A 91 -1.38 11.63 -7.85
C SER A 91 -1.63 12.80 -6.90
N THR A 92 -1.33 12.66 -5.61
CA THR A 92 -1.52 13.69 -4.58
C THR A 92 -0.20 14.26 -4.11
N PRO A 93 -0.16 15.50 -3.57
CA PRO A 93 1.04 16.07 -2.97
C PRO A 93 1.62 15.18 -1.87
N LEU A 94 2.92 15.27 -1.65
CA LEU A 94 3.57 14.59 -0.52
C LEU A 94 3.20 15.29 0.80
N PRO A 95 3.20 14.57 1.94
CA PRO A 95 3.01 15.20 3.24
C PRO A 95 4.00 16.34 3.47
N GLY A 96 3.50 17.45 4.03
CA GLY A 96 4.27 18.68 4.24
C GLY A 96 4.18 19.68 3.08
N GLU A 97 3.75 19.25 1.89
CA GLU A 97 3.52 20.15 0.75
C GLU A 97 2.12 20.80 0.83
N LEU A 98 1.96 21.91 0.11
CA LEU A 98 0.66 22.54 -0.09
C LEU A 98 -0.24 21.64 -0.95
N GLY A 99 -1.50 21.55 -0.57
CA GLY A 99 -2.52 20.71 -1.17
C GLY A 99 -2.92 19.56 -0.26
N ASN A 100 -3.61 18.56 -0.81
CA ASN A 100 -4.14 17.43 -0.05
C ASN A 100 -3.31 16.16 -0.33
N SER A 101 -2.52 15.74 0.63
CA SER A 101 -1.85 14.44 0.61
C SER A 101 -2.85 13.34 0.99
N ALA A 102 -2.87 12.23 0.25
CA ALA A 102 -3.80 11.15 0.54
C ALA A 102 -3.09 9.81 0.79
N ILE A 103 -3.54 9.08 1.81
CA ILE A 103 -2.99 7.78 2.22
C ILE A 103 -4.13 6.79 2.41
N ALA A 104 -4.06 5.64 1.73
CA ALA A 104 -4.99 4.53 1.90
C ALA A 104 -4.41 3.43 2.80
N GLY A 105 -5.26 2.66 3.48
CA GLY A 105 -4.83 1.51 4.25
C GLY A 105 -5.96 0.51 4.49
N HIS A 106 -5.60 -0.77 4.65
CA HIS A 106 -6.56 -1.81 5.00
C HIS A 106 -7.16 -1.62 6.38
N ARG A 107 -8.46 -1.94 6.52
CA ARG A 107 -9.15 -1.89 7.80
C ARG A 107 -9.09 -3.21 8.57
N THR A 108 -9.10 -4.35 7.88
CA THR A 108 -9.33 -5.66 8.52
C THR A 108 -8.34 -6.75 8.14
N THR A 109 -7.44 -6.49 7.18
CA THR A 109 -6.45 -7.46 6.69
C THR A 109 -5.08 -6.80 6.59
N TYR A 110 -4.05 -7.61 6.35
CA TYR A 110 -2.67 -7.12 6.18
C TYR A 110 -2.23 -6.17 7.31
N GLY A 111 -2.30 -6.68 8.54
CA GLY A 111 -1.90 -5.95 9.74
C GLY A 111 -2.84 -4.82 10.16
N GLU A 112 -3.97 -4.66 9.47
CA GLU A 112 -5.07 -3.76 9.86
C GLU A 112 -4.62 -2.33 10.21
N PRO A 113 -3.75 -1.69 9.39
CA PRO A 113 -3.10 -0.43 9.78
C PRO A 113 -4.10 0.68 10.09
N PHE A 114 -5.29 0.63 9.48
CA PHE A 114 -6.33 1.64 9.61
C PHE A 114 -7.62 1.11 10.26
N ARG A 115 -7.51 0.04 11.06
CA ARG A 115 -8.66 -0.57 11.74
C ARG A 115 -9.42 0.41 12.62
N HIS A 116 -8.68 1.16 13.41
CA HIS A 116 -9.20 2.04 14.45
C HIS A 116 -9.23 3.52 14.06
N LEU A 117 -9.24 3.84 12.76
CA LEU A 117 -9.37 5.23 12.31
C LEU A 117 -10.66 5.90 12.81
N ASP A 118 -11.72 5.12 13.03
CA ASP A 118 -12.98 5.60 13.60
C ASP A 118 -12.89 6.06 15.05
N ASN A 119 -11.82 5.72 15.77
CA ASN A 119 -11.55 6.19 17.13
C ASN A 119 -10.77 7.52 17.16
N LEU A 120 -10.34 8.05 16.02
CA LEU A 120 -9.73 9.37 15.97
C LEU A 120 -10.79 10.45 16.14
N GLU A 121 -10.55 11.36 17.05
CA GLU A 121 -11.42 12.51 17.32
C GLU A 121 -10.84 13.80 16.70
N ILE A 122 -11.70 14.80 16.50
CA ILE A 122 -11.24 16.13 16.06
C ILE A 122 -10.27 16.70 17.11
N GLY A 123 -9.09 17.11 16.65
CA GLY A 123 -8.00 17.57 17.51
C GLY A 123 -6.88 16.55 17.72
N ASP A 124 -7.09 15.27 17.36
CA ASP A 124 -6.04 14.25 17.49
C ASP A 124 -4.87 14.47 16.50
N PRO A 125 -3.63 14.22 16.93
CA PRO A 125 -2.46 14.40 16.09
C PRO A 125 -2.21 13.20 15.18
N ILE A 126 -1.84 13.49 13.92
CA ILE A 126 -1.25 12.56 12.96
C ILE A 126 0.14 13.11 12.61
N ILE A 127 1.17 12.32 12.87
CA ILE A 127 2.56 12.73 12.71
C ILE A 127 3.17 11.97 11.53
N ILE A 128 3.78 12.67 10.58
CA ILE A 128 4.45 12.07 9.42
C ILE A 128 5.90 12.50 9.39
N THR A 129 6.80 11.54 9.25
CA THR A 129 8.23 11.78 9.06
C THR A 129 8.62 11.37 7.64
N ASP A 130 9.27 12.27 6.89
CA ASP A 130 9.69 12.04 5.52
C ASP A 130 11.14 11.53 5.40
N LEU A 131 11.60 11.31 4.16
CA LEU A 131 12.94 10.82 3.84
C LEU A 131 14.07 11.83 4.16
N PHE A 132 13.75 13.09 4.45
CA PHE A 132 14.70 14.10 4.93
C PHE A 132 14.65 14.25 6.46
N ASN A 133 13.97 13.32 7.15
CA ASN A 133 13.75 13.36 8.59
C ASN A 133 13.01 14.64 9.06
N ARG A 134 12.21 15.25 8.17
CA ARG A 134 11.32 16.34 8.54
C ARG A 134 10.04 15.75 9.12
N THR A 135 9.53 16.37 10.14
CA THR A 135 8.30 15.91 10.82
C THR A 135 7.19 16.91 10.59
N PHE A 136 6.05 16.42 10.13
CA PHE A 136 4.84 17.18 9.87
C PHE A 136 3.73 16.68 10.79
N THR A 137 3.19 17.56 11.61
CA THR A 137 2.06 17.25 12.49
C THR A 137 0.78 17.79 11.88
N TYR A 138 -0.17 16.90 11.67
CA TYR A 138 -1.51 17.21 11.22
C TYR A 138 -2.49 17.01 12.35
N THR A 139 -3.48 17.88 12.46
CA THR A 139 -4.56 17.80 13.44
C THR A 139 -5.83 17.36 12.74
N VAL A 140 -6.49 16.32 13.23
CA VAL A 140 -7.77 15.83 12.68
C VAL A 140 -8.83 16.94 12.74
N THR A 141 -9.47 17.20 11.59
CA THR A 141 -10.49 18.25 11.44
C THR A 141 -11.87 17.70 11.13
N ALA A 142 -11.94 16.53 10.49
CA ALA A 142 -13.23 15.91 10.16
C ALA A 142 -13.12 14.39 10.01
N GLN A 143 -14.24 13.73 10.27
CA GLN A 143 -14.45 12.31 9.96
C GLN A 143 -15.74 12.19 9.16
N GLN A 144 -15.73 11.43 8.07
CA GLN A 144 -16.92 11.22 7.24
C GLN A 144 -16.91 9.84 6.58
N ILE A 145 -18.09 9.38 6.20
CA ILE A 145 -18.28 8.13 5.44
C ILE A 145 -18.84 8.51 4.07
N VAL A 146 -18.18 7.98 3.01
CA VAL A 146 -18.52 8.29 1.61
C VAL A 146 -18.65 7.01 0.80
N GLU A 147 -19.19 7.12 -0.42
CA GLU A 147 -19.20 6.02 -1.38
C GLU A 147 -17.81 5.80 -2.00
N PRO A 148 -17.47 4.58 -2.45
CA PRO A 148 -16.17 4.30 -3.08
C PRO A 148 -15.89 5.12 -4.34
N SER A 149 -16.93 5.60 -5.02
CA SER A 149 -16.86 6.46 -6.20
C SER A 149 -16.54 7.93 -5.90
N ASP A 150 -16.55 8.33 -4.62
CA ASP A 150 -16.33 9.70 -4.18
C ASP A 150 -14.83 10.05 -4.17
N THR A 151 -14.20 10.06 -5.35
CA THR A 151 -12.77 10.34 -5.51
C THR A 151 -12.38 11.79 -5.18
N TRP A 152 -13.36 12.70 -5.09
CA TRP A 152 -13.14 14.10 -4.71
C TRP A 152 -12.48 14.26 -3.33
N VAL A 153 -12.59 13.26 -2.45
CA VAL A 153 -11.98 13.29 -1.11
C VAL A 153 -10.45 13.35 -1.12
N THR A 154 -9.82 12.91 -2.20
CA THR A 154 -8.36 12.96 -2.36
C THR A 154 -7.91 14.22 -3.11
N ALA A 155 -8.84 15.00 -3.68
CA ALA A 155 -8.51 16.20 -4.42
C ALA A 155 -8.07 17.34 -3.50
N THR A 156 -7.18 18.20 -3.98
CA THR A 156 -6.83 19.45 -3.31
C THR A 156 -7.99 20.45 -3.45
N THR A 157 -8.62 20.80 -2.33
CA THR A 157 -9.71 21.78 -2.28
C THR A 157 -9.21 23.20 -2.01
N ASP A 158 -8.15 23.35 -1.23
CA ASP A 158 -7.46 24.62 -0.96
C ASP A 158 -5.96 24.46 -1.24
N PRO A 159 -5.46 25.08 -2.32
CA PRO A 159 -4.04 24.97 -2.69
C PRO A 159 -3.11 25.77 -1.77
N ASN A 160 -3.61 26.54 -0.82
CA ASN A 160 -2.82 27.31 0.13
C ASN A 160 -2.67 26.63 1.50
N LYS A 161 -3.27 25.46 1.68
CA LYS A 161 -3.20 24.68 2.90
C LYS A 161 -2.51 23.36 2.63
N ALA A 162 -1.76 22.86 3.61
CA ALA A 162 -1.26 21.49 3.63
C ALA A 162 -2.28 20.62 4.39
N THR A 163 -2.98 19.74 3.69
CA THR A 163 -3.99 18.85 4.27
C THR A 163 -3.62 17.39 4.06
N LEU A 164 -4.20 16.53 4.88
CA LEU A 164 -4.00 15.08 4.83
C LEU A 164 -5.35 14.38 4.84
N THR A 165 -5.53 13.43 3.95
CA THR A 165 -6.69 12.56 3.90
C THR A 165 -6.25 11.11 4.12
N LEU A 166 -6.78 10.46 5.17
CA LEU A 166 -6.65 9.01 5.35
C LEU A 166 -7.93 8.34 4.90
N THR A 167 -7.81 7.24 4.15
CA THR A 167 -8.96 6.48 3.63
C THR A 167 -8.84 5.00 3.95
N THR A 168 -9.95 4.42 4.40
CA THR A 168 -10.08 2.98 4.63
C THR A 168 -11.50 2.50 4.33
N CYS A 169 -11.71 1.19 4.33
CA CYS A 169 -13.02 0.60 4.08
C CYS A 169 -13.98 0.79 5.26
N ASP A 170 -15.29 0.87 4.99
CA ASP A 170 -16.35 0.94 5.99
C ASP A 170 -17.59 0.15 5.53
N PRO A 171 -18.29 -0.56 6.46
CA PRO A 171 -17.83 -0.95 7.81
C PRO A 171 -16.70 -1.99 7.76
N GLU A 172 -16.20 -2.40 8.94
CA GLU A 172 -15.25 -3.52 9.04
C GLU A 172 -15.76 -4.75 8.26
N PHE A 173 -14.84 -5.48 7.60
CA PHE A 173 -15.13 -6.65 6.74
C PHE A 173 -16.06 -6.35 5.54
N SER A 174 -16.14 -5.08 5.11
CA SER A 174 -16.97 -4.65 3.99
C SER A 174 -16.30 -3.53 3.20
N ALA A 175 -16.40 -3.59 1.87
CA ALA A 175 -15.92 -2.57 0.96
C ALA A 175 -17.02 -1.61 0.47
N LYS A 176 -18.19 -1.61 1.13
CA LYS A 176 -19.36 -0.87 0.65
C LYS A 176 -19.15 0.65 0.66
N ARG A 177 -18.43 1.15 1.65
CA ARG A 177 -18.19 2.59 1.84
C ARG A 177 -16.73 2.83 2.17
N ARG A 178 -16.35 4.09 2.28
CA ARG A 178 -15.04 4.53 2.75
C ARG A 178 -15.19 5.40 3.99
N LEU A 179 -14.42 5.10 5.02
CA LEU A 179 -14.19 5.99 6.13
C LEU A 179 -13.03 6.92 5.75
N ILE A 180 -13.27 8.21 5.87
CA ILE A 180 -12.34 9.29 5.55
C ILE A 180 -12.03 10.07 6.82
N ILE A 181 -10.75 10.24 7.11
CA ILE A 181 -10.26 11.18 8.11
C ILE A 181 -9.57 12.31 7.36
N SER A 182 -10.01 13.53 7.62
CA SER A 182 -9.37 14.75 7.12
C SER A 182 -8.61 15.43 8.24
N ALA A 183 -7.40 15.90 7.94
CA ALA A 183 -6.56 16.61 8.88
C ALA A 183 -5.86 17.79 8.19
N GLU A 184 -5.56 18.85 8.94
CA GLU A 184 -4.84 20.03 8.47
C GLU A 184 -3.49 20.15 9.20
N MET A 185 -2.44 20.52 8.49
CA MET A 185 -1.11 20.66 9.06
C MET A 185 -1.08 21.82 10.05
N ASP A 186 -0.51 21.56 11.21
CA ASP A 186 -0.27 22.58 12.22
C ASP A 186 0.97 23.39 11.86
N VAL A 187 0.76 24.58 11.30
CA VAL A 187 1.83 25.49 10.84
C VAL A 187 2.55 26.20 11.99
N GLU A 188 2.08 26.08 13.24
CA GLU A 188 2.78 26.62 14.40
C GLU A 188 3.94 25.71 14.83
N ILE A 189 3.82 24.41 14.55
CA ILE A 189 4.81 23.38 14.93
C ILE A 189 5.46 22.67 13.74
N SER A 190 4.94 22.87 12.53
CA SER A 190 5.46 22.26 11.31
C SER A 190 5.62 23.29 10.19
N GLU A 191 6.79 23.34 9.57
CA GLU A 191 7.03 24.20 8.41
C GLU A 191 6.57 23.52 7.13
N ILE A 192 5.99 24.30 6.20
CA ILE A 192 5.65 23.80 4.86
C ILE A 192 6.93 23.38 4.15
N ALA A 193 6.91 22.22 3.51
CA ALA A 193 8.05 21.67 2.82
C ALA A 193 8.46 22.56 1.64
N ALA A 194 9.66 23.10 1.68
CA ALA A 194 10.22 23.94 0.61
C ALA A 194 10.51 23.14 -0.68
N SER A 195 10.67 21.82 -0.56
CA SER A 195 10.88 20.91 -1.69
C SER A 195 10.33 19.52 -1.33
N PRO A 196 9.84 18.74 -2.32
CA PRO A 196 9.38 17.39 -2.11
C PRO A 196 10.52 16.50 -1.61
N ALA A 197 10.21 15.54 -0.70
CA ALA A 197 11.20 14.58 -0.20
C ALA A 197 11.45 13.45 -1.19
N ALA A 198 10.47 13.13 -2.01
CA ALA A 198 10.51 11.99 -2.92
C ALA A 198 9.91 12.34 -4.28
N THR A 199 10.36 11.62 -5.29
CA THR A 199 9.73 11.57 -6.61
C THR A 199 9.54 10.10 -6.95
N TYR A 200 8.32 9.73 -7.33
CA TYR A 200 8.05 8.34 -7.69
C TYR A 200 8.55 8.02 -9.09
N THR A 201 9.30 6.92 -9.20
CA THR A 201 9.69 6.42 -10.51
C THR A 201 8.43 5.89 -11.21
N ARG A 202 8.21 6.34 -12.45
CA ARG A 202 7.13 5.78 -13.27
C ARG A 202 7.54 4.35 -13.65
N SER A 203 6.80 3.35 -13.19
CA SER A 203 6.92 2.00 -13.73
C SER A 203 6.54 2.04 -15.20
N SER A 204 7.53 2.09 -16.10
CA SER A 204 7.26 1.89 -17.52
C SER A 204 6.71 0.47 -17.66
N PRO A 205 5.57 0.26 -18.35
CA PRO A 205 5.18 -1.08 -18.76
C PRO A 205 6.35 -1.68 -19.56
N PRO A 206 6.64 -3.00 -19.46
CA PRO A 206 7.64 -3.62 -20.30
C PRO A 206 7.29 -3.32 -21.76
N GLU A 207 8.19 -2.61 -22.45
CA GLU A 207 8.02 -2.33 -23.88
C GLU A 207 7.85 -3.66 -24.61
N PRO A 208 6.80 -3.84 -25.42
CA PRO A 208 6.76 -4.95 -26.33
C PRO A 208 7.92 -4.76 -27.32
N SER A 209 8.87 -5.67 -27.29
CA SER A 209 9.98 -5.73 -28.24
C SER A 209 9.42 -5.83 -29.66
N THR A 210 9.30 -4.71 -30.33
CA THR A 210 9.03 -4.64 -31.76
C THR A 210 10.33 -4.31 -32.45
N ASP A 211 11.03 -5.35 -32.87
CA ASP A 211 11.93 -5.28 -34.02
C ASP A 211 11.09 -4.90 -35.25
N ASN A 212 11.14 -3.64 -35.63
CA ASN A 212 10.88 -3.26 -37.02
C ASN A 212 11.48 -1.87 -37.34
N PRO A 213 12.16 -1.72 -38.51
CA PRO A 213 12.95 -0.54 -38.83
C PRO A 213 12.13 0.64 -39.29
N SER A 214 12.61 1.83 -38.90
CA SER A 214 12.13 3.17 -39.32
C SER A 214 11.82 3.30 -40.83
N PRO A 215 10.92 4.26 -41.15
CA PRO A 215 11.39 5.34 -41.99
C PRO A 215 10.93 6.75 -41.62
N THR A 216 11.89 7.67 -41.73
CA THR A 216 11.78 9.00 -42.36
C THR A 216 10.97 10.11 -41.67
N THR A 217 11.71 11.10 -41.30
CA THR A 217 11.55 12.50 -40.90
C THR A 217 10.44 13.28 -41.61
N GLU A 218 9.61 13.98 -40.83
CA GLU A 218 8.95 15.22 -41.25
C GLU A 218 8.86 16.19 -40.03
N PRO A 219 9.01 17.52 -40.21
CA PRO A 219 9.25 18.45 -39.11
C PRO A 219 7.97 18.83 -38.37
N ALA A 220 7.94 18.58 -37.06
CA ALA A 220 6.82 18.87 -36.18
C ALA A 220 6.74 20.35 -35.81
N ILE A 221 5.58 20.91 -36.00
CA ILE A 221 5.08 22.20 -35.48
C ILE A 221 5.08 22.14 -33.96
N LYS A 222 5.69 23.15 -33.32
CA LYS A 222 5.69 23.33 -31.86
C LYS A 222 4.26 23.59 -31.36
N ASN A 223 3.65 22.56 -30.79
CA ASN A 223 2.51 22.71 -29.89
C ASN A 223 3.02 22.88 -28.45
N PRO A 224 2.33 23.67 -27.60
CA PRO A 224 2.69 23.82 -26.20
C PRO A 224 2.66 22.45 -25.50
N ALA A 225 3.56 22.25 -24.54
CA ALA A 225 3.71 20.99 -23.82
C ALA A 225 2.36 20.49 -23.29
N PRO A 226 2.04 19.21 -23.48
CA PRO A 226 0.84 18.64 -22.89
C PRO A 226 0.98 18.71 -21.37
N GLN A 227 -0.03 19.30 -20.73
CA GLN A 227 -0.20 19.15 -19.29
C GLN A 227 -0.27 17.65 -19.01
N PRO A 228 0.35 17.16 -17.91
CA PRO A 228 0.25 15.75 -17.55
C PRO A 228 -1.22 15.43 -17.33
N THR A 229 -1.81 14.69 -18.24
CA THR A 229 -3.08 14.02 -18.02
C THR A 229 -2.77 12.94 -17.01
N PHE A 230 -3.10 13.19 -15.75
CA PHE A 230 -3.15 12.16 -14.74
C PHE A 230 -4.22 11.18 -15.18
N GLU A 231 -3.84 10.02 -15.69
CA GLU A 231 -4.75 8.89 -15.78
C GLU A 231 -5.26 8.68 -14.37
N GLN A 232 -6.56 8.77 -14.22
CA GLN A 232 -7.28 8.62 -12.97
C GLN A 232 -6.90 7.25 -12.41
N GLU A 233 -6.02 7.24 -11.41
CA GLU A 233 -5.59 6.02 -10.72
C GLU A 233 -6.85 5.41 -10.12
N SER A 234 -7.38 4.37 -10.77
CA SER A 234 -8.57 3.68 -10.31
C SER A 234 -8.28 3.17 -8.91
N ASP A 235 -9.09 3.59 -7.95
CA ASP A 235 -9.01 3.11 -6.57
C ASP A 235 -9.03 1.57 -6.59
N THR A 236 -7.86 0.95 -6.39
CA THR A 236 -7.73 -0.50 -6.41
C THR A 236 -8.52 -1.15 -5.28
N LEU A 237 -8.91 -0.37 -4.26
CA LEU A 237 -9.83 -0.81 -3.24
C LEU A 237 -11.26 -1.04 -3.79
N SER A 238 -11.58 -0.60 -5.00
CA SER A 238 -12.86 -0.82 -5.68
C SER A 238 -12.88 -2.05 -6.59
N GLN A 239 -11.76 -2.77 -6.75
CA GLN A 239 -11.70 -3.96 -7.60
C GLN A 239 -12.65 -5.06 -7.10
N GLY A 240 -13.42 -5.62 -8.03
CA GLY A 240 -14.41 -6.66 -7.75
C GLY A 240 -13.79 -8.06 -7.60
N TRP A 241 -14.68 -9.08 -7.48
CA TRP A 241 -14.31 -10.49 -7.46
C TRP A 241 -13.59 -10.91 -8.73
N PHE A 242 -12.57 -11.79 -8.61
CA PHE A 242 -11.79 -12.31 -9.73
C PHE A 242 -11.01 -11.25 -10.53
N SER A 243 -10.54 -10.20 -9.86
CA SER A 243 -9.72 -9.16 -10.51
C SER A 243 -8.38 -9.70 -11.03
N ASP A 244 -7.78 -10.69 -10.35
CA ASP A 244 -6.54 -11.36 -10.79
C ASP A 244 -6.83 -12.77 -11.37
N LEU A 245 -7.23 -12.81 -12.65
CA LEU A 245 -7.48 -14.08 -13.36
C LEU A 245 -6.22 -14.95 -13.48
N ALA A 246 -5.01 -14.37 -13.39
CA ALA A 246 -3.77 -15.12 -13.40
C ALA A 246 -3.59 -16.01 -12.16
N ALA A 247 -4.31 -15.75 -11.07
CA ALA A 247 -4.31 -16.59 -9.89
C ALA A 247 -5.09 -17.91 -10.07
N ILE A 248 -6.00 -18.04 -11.04
CA ILE A 248 -6.82 -19.25 -11.25
C ILE A 248 -5.97 -20.51 -11.47
N PRO A 249 -5.00 -20.54 -12.42
CA PRO A 249 -4.19 -21.73 -12.63
C PRO A 249 -3.33 -22.08 -11.41
N HIS A 250 -2.82 -21.08 -10.70
CA HIS A 250 -2.04 -21.28 -9.47
C HIS A 250 -2.91 -21.85 -8.35
N THR A 251 -4.13 -21.33 -8.17
CA THR A 251 -5.11 -21.87 -7.20
C THR A 251 -5.44 -23.33 -7.52
N ALA A 252 -5.69 -23.67 -8.78
CA ALA A 252 -5.96 -25.04 -9.21
C ALA A 252 -4.76 -25.98 -8.96
N MET A 253 -3.53 -25.52 -9.27
CA MET A 253 -2.30 -26.28 -9.02
C MET A 253 -2.10 -26.60 -7.54
N TRP A 254 -2.20 -25.59 -6.67
CA TRP A 254 -2.02 -25.78 -5.23
C TRP A 254 -3.15 -26.60 -4.60
N SER A 255 -4.41 -26.46 -5.09
CA SER A 255 -5.52 -27.32 -4.67
C SER A 255 -5.30 -28.77 -5.06
N LEU A 256 -4.73 -29.06 -6.23
CA LEU A 256 -4.34 -30.40 -6.64
C LEU A 256 -3.20 -30.94 -5.75
N ALA A 257 -2.21 -30.14 -5.42
CA ALA A 257 -1.14 -30.51 -4.50
C ALA A 257 -1.69 -30.88 -3.11
N GLU A 258 -2.69 -30.14 -2.62
CA GLU A 258 -3.39 -30.44 -1.35
C GLU A 258 -4.07 -31.81 -1.39
N LEU A 259 -4.76 -32.12 -2.48
CA LEU A 259 -5.36 -33.45 -2.67
C LEU A 259 -4.32 -34.56 -2.67
N LEU A 260 -3.16 -34.34 -3.29
CA LEU A 260 -2.05 -35.31 -3.29
C LEU A 260 -1.48 -35.54 -1.88
N VAL A 261 -1.35 -34.50 -1.07
CA VAL A 261 -0.92 -34.61 0.34
C VAL A 261 -1.93 -35.44 1.13
N LEU A 262 -3.24 -35.18 0.99
CA LEU A 262 -4.30 -35.94 1.66
C LEU A 262 -4.31 -37.41 1.21
N CYS A 263 -4.18 -37.67 -0.09
CA CYS A 263 -4.09 -39.03 -0.62
C CYS A 263 -2.85 -39.78 -0.11
N GLY A 264 -1.70 -39.09 -0.05
CA GLY A 264 -0.46 -39.65 0.50
C GLY A 264 -0.59 -40.00 1.99
N ALA A 265 -1.12 -39.09 2.79
CA ALA A 265 -1.39 -39.31 4.21
C ALA A 265 -2.37 -40.50 4.44
N TRP A 266 -3.41 -40.60 3.60
CA TRP A 266 -4.35 -41.73 3.65
C TRP A 266 -3.67 -43.06 3.30
N GLN A 267 -2.82 -43.10 2.24
CA GLN A 267 -2.09 -44.31 1.88
C GLN A 267 -1.15 -44.76 2.99
N VAL A 268 -0.43 -43.80 3.63
CA VAL A 268 0.41 -44.10 4.80
C VAL A 268 -0.40 -44.67 5.95
N ALA A 269 -1.55 -44.08 6.28
CA ALA A 269 -2.46 -44.56 7.30
C ALA A 269 -2.94 -45.99 7.00
N LYS A 270 -3.26 -46.28 5.73
CA LYS A 270 -3.67 -47.60 5.28
C LYS A 270 -2.54 -48.63 5.36
N LYS A 271 -1.32 -48.28 4.92
CA LYS A 271 -0.15 -49.16 4.94
C LYS A 271 0.24 -49.55 6.36
N PHE A 272 0.23 -48.63 7.29
CA PHE A 272 0.59 -48.86 8.69
C PHE A 272 -0.61 -49.28 9.56
N ARG A 273 -1.81 -49.38 8.97
CA ARG A 273 -3.07 -49.69 9.67
C ARG A 273 -3.31 -48.80 10.91
N ASN A 274 -2.77 -47.61 10.91
CA ASN A 274 -2.85 -46.67 12.01
C ASN A 274 -3.12 -45.24 11.45
N ARG A 275 -4.30 -44.70 11.80
CA ARG A 275 -4.72 -43.35 11.34
C ARG A 275 -3.85 -42.23 11.91
N LEU A 276 -3.33 -42.41 13.14
CA LEU A 276 -2.47 -41.39 13.77
C LEU A 276 -1.15 -41.19 13.01
N ILE A 277 -0.56 -42.26 12.45
CA ILE A 277 0.66 -42.17 11.63
C ILE A 277 0.37 -41.40 10.35
N GLY A 278 -0.75 -41.63 9.68
CA GLY A 278 -1.14 -40.86 8.49
C GLY A 278 -1.33 -39.37 8.80
N VAL A 279 -2.02 -39.09 9.90
CA VAL A 279 -2.19 -37.69 10.36
C VAL A 279 -0.83 -37.04 10.69
N ALA A 280 0.04 -37.70 11.43
CA ALA A 280 1.34 -37.18 11.81
C ALA A 280 2.23 -36.86 10.59
N VAL A 281 2.23 -37.74 9.57
CA VAL A 281 3.00 -37.53 8.34
C VAL A 281 2.40 -36.45 7.45
N GLY A 282 1.06 -36.39 7.37
CA GLY A 282 0.37 -35.41 6.52
C GLY A 282 0.23 -34.01 7.16
N PHE A 283 0.37 -33.89 8.47
CA PHE A 283 0.05 -32.67 9.20
C PHE A 283 0.84 -31.45 8.70
N ALA A 284 2.17 -31.51 8.74
CA ALA A 284 3.00 -30.37 8.33
C ALA A 284 2.86 -30.02 6.83
N PRO A 285 2.95 -31.00 5.88
CA PRO A 285 2.74 -30.70 4.47
C PRO A 285 1.34 -30.15 4.17
N PHE A 286 0.30 -30.63 4.86
CA PHE A 286 -1.07 -30.10 4.73
C PHE A 286 -1.12 -28.59 4.99
N PHE A 287 -0.62 -28.11 6.12
CA PHE A 287 -0.68 -26.70 6.46
C PHE A 287 0.21 -25.82 5.55
N VAL A 288 1.35 -26.36 5.09
CA VAL A 288 2.22 -25.65 4.15
C VAL A 288 1.52 -25.46 2.80
N VAL A 289 0.92 -26.51 2.24
CA VAL A 289 0.23 -26.40 0.95
C VAL A 289 -1.05 -25.58 1.08
N LEU A 290 -1.79 -25.74 2.18
CA LEU A 290 -2.99 -24.98 2.47
C LEU A 290 -2.71 -23.47 2.54
N TYR A 291 -1.57 -23.06 3.08
CA TYR A 291 -1.13 -21.66 3.06
C TYR A 291 -1.09 -21.11 1.62
N PHE A 292 -0.43 -21.83 0.69
CA PHE A 292 -0.36 -21.41 -0.72
C PHE A 292 -1.72 -21.47 -1.44
N VAL A 293 -2.59 -22.40 -1.07
CA VAL A 293 -3.98 -22.42 -1.56
C VAL A 293 -4.70 -21.14 -1.14
N PHE A 294 -4.61 -20.76 0.13
CA PHE A 294 -5.27 -19.57 0.65
C PHE A 294 -4.68 -18.27 0.08
N GLU A 295 -3.36 -18.20 -0.09
CA GLU A 295 -2.69 -17.06 -0.72
C GLU A 295 -3.23 -16.81 -2.14
N ASN A 296 -3.38 -17.87 -2.95
CA ASN A 296 -3.89 -17.74 -4.30
C ASN A 296 -5.41 -17.52 -4.35
N ILE A 297 -6.19 -18.10 -3.44
CA ILE A 297 -7.61 -17.76 -3.28
C ILE A 297 -7.77 -16.28 -2.93
N ASN A 298 -6.92 -15.77 -2.03
CA ASN A 298 -6.96 -14.37 -1.62
C ASN A 298 -6.72 -13.38 -2.77
N ARG A 299 -5.95 -13.77 -3.79
CA ARG A 299 -5.75 -12.98 -5.01
C ARG A 299 -7.01 -12.91 -5.90
N LEU A 300 -7.93 -13.86 -5.76
CA LEU A 300 -9.21 -13.90 -6.49
C LEU A 300 -10.32 -13.13 -5.77
N LEU A 301 -10.11 -12.79 -4.50
CA LEU A 301 -11.06 -12.02 -3.71
C LEU A 301 -10.88 -10.52 -3.96
N PRO A 302 -11.92 -9.72 -3.73
CA PRO A 302 -11.76 -8.28 -3.70
C PRO A 302 -10.68 -7.88 -2.69
N PRO A 303 -9.84 -6.87 -2.97
CA PRO A 303 -8.73 -6.48 -2.08
C PRO A 303 -9.17 -6.03 -0.68
N ASN A 304 -10.45 -5.95 -0.45
CA ASN A 304 -11.09 -5.47 0.80
C ASN A 304 -11.79 -6.56 1.60
N PHE A 305 -11.53 -7.82 1.28
CA PHE A 305 -12.13 -8.96 1.99
C PHE A 305 -11.22 -9.45 3.09
#